data_cb5192bb884220b3dc44b1c9541bde10
#
_entry.id   cb5192bb884220b3dc44b1c9541bde10
#
_cell.length_a   1.000
_cell.length_b   1.000
_cell.length_c   1.000
_cell.angle_alpha   90.00
_cell.angle_beta   90.00
_cell.angle_gamma   90.00
#
_symmetry.space_group_name_H-M   'P 1'
#
loop_
_entity.id
_entity.type
_entity.pdbx_description
1 polymer ?
#
loop_
_entity_poly.entity_id
_entity_poly.type
_entity_poly.pdbx_seq_one_letter_code
_entity_poly.pdbx_strand_id
1 'polypeptide(L)'
;HLSGFNIGIEDIKNFRHKGSITPGHPEFRDTEGVECTTGPLGQGIANAVGFALSARRAAARFNRPGMDIFTQHVFCLTGDGCLQEGVARESLALAAVLKLDNLILIYDSNDITLDAPAERTQLTDPRAVYEALGWDVRQIDGHDIKAIKSAVEAAKNAKNGKPQLIIAKTVIGKGIPGIEGTTKGHGEGGAKLQEEAHANWEIPAGERYYVSEDVRTAFADLKAQREKDFNAWNAMYEQWRRAYPELAEELDAGINACSCGVNPADSDKAIPPFPQDYGDATRSAGAVAINAIAKANPCFLTTSADLYSSNKNYLSGAGDFSAETPEGRNFWFGIREHAMAAICNGIAYDGLFRVSAATFCVFVDYMRASIRVAALSGLPVTYILTHDSVAVGEDGPTHQPVETISGLRVIPNLDVIRPADPEETAGAWMAAMQRADGPTALILTRQKVATLNGIPVETRREGVLKGAYIARKEQGALKAIILASGSELELALKAAE
;
A
#
# COMPACT_ATOMS: atom_id res chain seq x y z
N HIS A 1 18.93 -7.98 -13.88
CA HIS A 1 20.27 -8.40 -14.30
C HIS A 1 20.91 -7.37 -15.23
N LEU A 2 20.38 -7.16 -16.43
CA LEU A 2 21.00 -6.23 -17.40
C LEU A 2 20.96 -4.75 -16.97
N SER A 3 19.98 -4.35 -16.15
CA SER A 3 19.86 -2.98 -15.63
C SER A 3 20.84 -2.63 -14.50
N GLY A 4 21.69 -3.58 -14.07
CA GLY A 4 22.74 -3.34 -13.08
C GLY A 4 22.35 -3.63 -11.63
N PHE A 5 21.14 -4.13 -11.37
CA PHE A 5 20.78 -4.64 -10.04
C PHE A 5 21.59 -5.91 -9.70
N ASN A 6 21.77 -6.19 -8.42
CA ASN A 6 22.52 -7.34 -7.93
C ASN A 6 21.75 -8.65 -8.09
N ILE A 7 21.49 -9.02 -9.34
CA ILE A 7 20.85 -10.27 -9.75
C ILE A 7 21.76 -10.94 -10.78
N GLY A 8 22.42 -12.03 -10.39
CA GLY A 8 23.32 -12.80 -11.24
C GLY A 8 22.56 -13.76 -12.16
N ILE A 9 23.27 -14.33 -13.11
CA ILE A 9 22.69 -15.35 -14.01
C ILE A 9 22.30 -16.63 -13.24
N GLU A 10 23.00 -16.95 -12.17
CA GLU A 10 22.69 -18.12 -11.32
C GLU A 10 21.39 -17.89 -10.54
N ASP A 11 21.08 -16.66 -10.13
CA ASP A 11 19.80 -16.32 -9.51
C ASP A 11 18.63 -16.51 -10.48
N ILE A 12 18.83 -16.14 -11.76
CA ILE A 12 17.84 -16.36 -12.82
C ILE A 12 17.63 -17.87 -13.08
N LYS A 13 18.70 -18.67 -13.08
CA LYS A 13 18.62 -20.13 -13.24
C LYS A 13 17.89 -20.81 -12.08
N ASN A 14 17.95 -20.21 -10.89
CA ASN A 14 17.27 -20.69 -9.69
C ASN A 14 15.84 -20.13 -9.54
N PHE A 15 15.25 -19.58 -10.61
CA PHE A 15 13.89 -19.06 -10.61
C PHE A 15 12.89 -20.10 -10.04
N ARG A 16 12.07 -19.68 -9.09
CA ARG A 16 11.06 -20.49 -8.37
C ARG A 16 11.61 -21.61 -7.48
N HIS A 17 12.93 -21.70 -7.29
CA HIS A 17 13.49 -22.65 -6.33
C HIS A 17 13.36 -22.12 -4.90
N LYS A 18 13.17 -23.01 -3.93
CA LYS A 18 13.08 -22.66 -2.51
C LYS A 18 14.35 -21.93 -2.05
N GLY A 19 14.16 -20.74 -1.47
CA GLY A 19 15.27 -19.91 -0.98
C GLY A 19 15.98 -19.08 -2.06
N SER A 20 15.49 -19.13 -3.31
CA SER A 20 15.96 -18.23 -4.36
C SER A 20 15.48 -16.79 -4.14
N ILE A 21 16.31 -15.82 -4.53
CA ILE A 21 15.93 -14.40 -4.59
C ILE A 21 15.06 -14.07 -5.81
N THR A 22 14.76 -15.07 -6.66
CA THR A 22 13.88 -14.95 -7.82
C THR A 22 12.65 -15.85 -7.63
N PRO A 23 11.70 -15.46 -6.76
CA PRO A 23 10.48 -16.21 -6.49
C PRO A 23 9.54 -16.23 -7.69
N GLY A 24 8.46 -17.01 -7.60
CA GLY A 24 7.50 -17.19 -8.71
C GLY A 24 6.70 -15.94 -9.07
N HIS A 25 6.62 -14.98 -8.17
CA HIS A 25 6.06 -13.63 -8.37
C HIS A 25 7.03 -12.61 -7.78
N PRO A 26 7.03 -11.34 -8.25
CA PRO A 26 7.86 -10.30 -7.65
C PRO A 26 7.53 -10.09 -6.17
N GLU A 27 8.55 -10.14 -5.31
CA GLU A 27 8.42 -9.95 -3.86
C GLU A 27 9.31 -8.80 -3.39
N PHE A 28 8.70 -7.86 -2.69
CA PHE A 28 9.37 -6.68 -2.14
C PHE A 28 10.42 -7.10 -1.10
N ARG A 29 11.64 -6.59 -1.23
CA ARG A 29 12.82 -6.89 -0.41
C ARG A 29 13.48 -8.25 -0.64
N ASP A 30 12.85 -9.20 -1.35
CA ASP A 30 13.48 -10.47 -1.69
C ASP A 30 14.42 -10.30 -2.88
N THR A 31 14.00 -9.53 -3.89
CA THR A 31 14.77 -9.23 -5.09
C THR A 31 15.10 -7.75 -5.13
N GLU A 32 16.37 -7.40 -5.25
CA GLU A 32 16.78 -5.99 -5.41
C GLU A 32 16.13 -5.36 -6.64
N GLY A 33 15.57 -4.14 -6.47
CA GLY A 33 14.88 -3.42 -7.54
C GLY A 33 13.40 -3.77 -7.71
N VAL A 34 12.85 -4.70 -6.92
CA VAL A 34 11.42 -4.96 -6.88
C VAL A 34 10.74 -3.94 -5.96
N GLU A 35 9.86 -3.11 -6.51
CA GLU A 35 9.22 -1.98 -5.83
C GLU A 35 7.99 -2.37 -5.02
N CYS A 36 7.31 -3.48 -5.37
CA CYS A 36 6.15 -3.98 -4.62
C CYS A 36 5.95 -5.48 -4.83
N THR A 37 5.36 -6.14 -3.83
CA THR A 37 4.91 -7.52 -3.93
C THR A 37 3.67 -7.59 -4.80
N THR A 38 3.71 -8.40 -5.87
CA THR A 38 2.58 -8.69 -6.74
C THR A 38 2.38 -10.22 -6.87
N GLY A 39 1.30 -10.63 -7.52
CA GLY A 39 0.87 -12.03 -7.62
C GLY A 39 -0.63 -12.13 -7.39
N PRO A 40 -1.21 -11.61 -6.28
CA PRO A 40 -2.65 -11.41 -6.17
C PRO A 40 -3.12 -10.36 -7.19
N LEU A 41 -3.97 -10.80 -8.13
CA LEU A 41 -4.43 -9.96 -9.26
C LEU A 41 -5.11 -8.67 -8.76
N GLY A 42 -4.88 -7.56 -9.46
CA GLY A 42 -5.44 -6.25 -9.16
C GLY A 42 -4.72 -5.47 -8.06
N GLN A 43 -3.98 -6.11 -7.14
CA GLN A 43 -3.27 -5.44 -6.05
C GLN A 43 -2.21 -4.46 -6.56
N GLY A 44 -1.39 -4.89 -7.53
CA GLY A 44 -0.35 -4.05 -8.13
C GLY A 44 -0.91 -2.79 -8.82
N ILE A 45 -2.08 -2.88 -9.44
CA ILE A 45 -2.77 -1.71 -10.02
C ILE A 45 -3.10 -0.69 -8.93
N ALA A 46 -3.68 -1.15 -7.82
CA ALA A 46 -4.01 -0.28 -6.70
C ALA A 46 -2.76 0.30 -6.02
N ASN A 47 -1.69 -0.51 -5.89
CA ASN A 47 -0.40 -0.02 -5.40
C ASN A 47 0.15 1.10 -6.31
N ALA A 48 0.04 0.95 -7.65
CA ALA A 48 0.48 1.98 -8.60
C ALA A 48 -0.30 3.30 -8.43
N VAL A 49 -1.59 3.24 -8.11
CA VAL A 49 -2.37 4.44 -7.73
C VAL A 49 -1.80 5.06 -6.45
N GLY A 50 -1.41 4.25 -5.46
CA GLY A 50 -0.77 4.71 -4.23
C GLY A 50 0.58 5.40 -4.47
N PHE A 51 1.45 4.82 -5.30
CA PHE A 51 2.70 5.45 -5.73
C PHE A 51 2.45 6.79 -6.44
N ALA A 52 1.47 6.84 -7.34
CA ALA A 52 1.14 8.07 -8.07
C ALA A 52 0.60 9.18 -7.15
N LEU A 53 -0.21 8.81 -6.15
CA LEU A 53 -0.68 9.72 -5.09
C LEU A 53 0.47 10.26 -4.25
N SER A 54 1.35 9.39 -3.78
CA SER A 54 2.54 9.75 -3.01
C SER A 54 3.42 10.73 -3.78
N ALA A 55 3.75 10.39 -5.02
CA ALA A 55 4.55 11.24 -5.92
C ALA A 55 3.92 12.61 -6.15
N ARG A 56 2.59 12.65 -6.39
CA ARG A 56 1.86 13.90 -6.59
C ARG A 56 1.89 14.81 -5.37
N ARG A 57 1.65 14.21 -4.19
CA ARG A 57 1.72 14.93 -2.93
C ARG A 57 3.12 15.39 -2.60
N ALA A 58 4.14 14.54 -2.80
CA ALA A 58 5.55 14.90 -2.59
C ALA A 58 5.96 16.07 -3.48
N ALA A 59 5.60 16.04 -4.77
CA ALA A 59 5.86 17.14 -5.69
C ALA A 59 5.19 18.45 -5.21
N ALA A 60 3.93 18.41 -4.81
CA ALA A 60 3.22 19.58 -4.32
C ALA A 60 3.85 20.16 -3.04
N ARG A 61 4.26 19.28 -2.11
CA ARG A 61 4.82 19.71 -0.83
C ARG A 61 6.27 20.18 -0.92
N PHE A 62 7.11 19.50 -1.71
CA PHE A 62 8.56 19.65 -1.63
C PHE A 62 9.19 20.34 -2.85
N ASN A 63 8.59 20.27 -4.05
CA ASN A 63 9.12 20.97 -5.22
C ASN A 63 9.11 22.50 -5.02
N ARG A 64 10.12 23.16 -5.58
CA ARG A 64 10.26 24.62 -5.57
C ARG A 64 10.65 25.10 -6.96
N PRO A 65 10.36 26.35 -7.33
CA PRO A 65 10.68 26.89 -8.65
C PRO A 65 12.14 26.65 -9.02
N GLY A 66 12.38 25.90 -10.10
CA GLY A 66 13.69 25.51 -10.58
C GLY A 66 14.38 24.38 -9.81
N MET A 67 13.70 23.78 -8.83
CA MET A 67 14.18 22.65 -8.03
C MET A 67 13.06 21.61 -7.86
N ASP A 68 12.70 20.96 -8.97
CA ASP A 68 11.67 19.92 -9.01
C ASP A 68 12.31 18.57 -8.64
N ILE A 69 12.39 18.30 -7.32
CA ILE A 69 13.02 17.07 -6.79
C ILE A 69 12.13 15.84 -6.91
N PHE A 70 10.82 16.01 -7.11
CA PHE A 70 9.85 14.94 -7.36
C PHE A 70 9.16 15.15 -8.71
N THR A 71 9.51 14.34 -9.72
CA THR A 71 9.01 14.44 -11.10
C THR A 71 8.62 13.09 -11.70
N GLN A 72 8.59 12.05 -10.88
CA GLN A 72 8.42 10.68 -11.33
C GLN A 72 7.04 10.41 -11.90
N HIS A 73 7.02 9.59 -12.95
CA HIS A 73 5.84 8.90 -13.45
C HIS A 73 5.81 7.48 -12.89
N VAL A 74 4.61 6.98 -12.66
CA VAL A 74 4.38 5.61 -12.21
C VAL A 74 3.88 4.79 -13.39
N PHE A 75 4.60 3.74 -13.74
CA PHE A 75 4.23 2.79 -14.79
C PHE A 75 3.67 1.51 -14.15
N CYS A 76 2.54 1.04 -14.65
CA CYS A 76 1.94 -0.21 -14.22
C CYS A 76 1.66 -1.09 -15.42
N LEU A 77 2.23 -2.29 -15.47
CA LEU A 77 1.89 -3.32 -16.45
C LEU A 77 0.76 -4.17 -15.90
N THR A 78 -0.25 -4.47 -16.72
CA THR A 78 -1.40 -5.27 -16.33
C THR A 78 -1.88 -6.14 -17.49
N GLY A 79 -2.58 -7.24 -17.18
CA GLY A 79 -3.22 -8.11 -18.15
C GLY A 79 -4.74 -8.19 -17.94
N ASP A 80 -5.42 -8.98 -18.77
CA ASP A 80 -6.86 -9.17 -18.76
C ASP A 80 -7.43 -9.54 -17.39
N GLY A 81 -6.82 -10.52 -16.72
CA GLY A 81 -7.27 -10.98 -15.40
C GLY A 81 -7.21 -9.92 -14.31
N CYS A 82 -6.19 -9.08 -14.29
CA CYS A 82 -6.07 -8.00 -13.32
C CYS A 82 -7.20 -6.98 -13.44
N LEU A 83 -7.63 -6.66 -14.67
CA LEU A 83 -8.70 -5.69 -14.93
C LEU A 83 -10.11 -6.24 -14.62
N GLN A 84 -10.25 -7.54 -14.42
CA GLN A 84 -11.51 -8.16 -13.95
C GLN A 84 -11.69 -8.01 -12.43
N GLU A 85 -10.61 -7.83 -11.67
CA GLU A 85 -10.67 -7.69 -10.21
C GLU A 85 -11.39 -6.40 -9.78
N GLY A 86 -12.25 -6.51 -8.76
CA GLY A 86 -12.97 -5.37 -8.18
C GLY A 86 -12.05 -4.28 -7.68
N VAL A 87 -10.95 -4.64 -7.01
CA VAL A 87 -9.96 -3.70 -6.48
C VAL A 87 -9.30 -2.85 -7.57
N ALA A 88 -9.08 -3.40 -8.76
CA ALA A 88 -8.59 -2.65 -9.91
C ALA A 88 -9.60 -1.59 -10.36
N ARG A 89 -10.87 -1.98 -10.51
CA ARG A 89 -11.95 -1.06 -10.95
C ARG A 89 -12.16 0.08 -9.96
N GLU A 90 -12.19 -0.22 -8.66
CA GLU A 90 -12.28 0.79 -7.61
C GLU A 90 -11.12 1.79 -7.67
N SER A 91 -9.89 1.28 -7.81
CA SER A 91 -8.68 2.10 -7.82
C SER A 91 -8.57 2.97 -9.06
N LEU A 92 -8.87 2.42 -10.25
CA LEU A 92 -8.79 3.13 -11.52
C LEU A 92 -9.87 4.22 -11.65
N ALA A 93 -11.06 3.99 -11.09
CA ALA A 93 -12.10 5.02 -11.00
C ALA A 93 -11.63 6.19 -10.11
N LEU A 94 -11.00 5.89 -8.97
CA LEU A 94 -10.48 6.90 -8.05
C LEU A 94 -9.30 7.68 -8.66
N ALA A 95 -8.41 7.02 -9.38
CA ALA A 95 -7.28 7.67 -10.06
C ALA A 95 -7.74 8.78 -11.03
N ALA A 96 -8.84 8.54 -11.74
CA ALA A 96 -9.43 9.55 -12.63
C ALA A 96 -10.05 10.73 -11.86
N VAL A 97 -10.76 10.48 -10.75
CA VAL A 97 -11.31 11.53 -9.87
C VAL A 97 -10.19 12.43 -9.34
N LEU A 98 -9.06 11.85 -8.95
CA LEU A 98 -7.91 12.56 -8.41
C LEU A 98 -6.97 13.13 -9.48
N LYS A 99 -7.33 12.96 -10.77
CA LYS A 99 -6.60 13.48 -11.93
C LYS A 99 -5.11 13.13 -11.92
N LEU A 100 -4.77 11.85 -11.65
CA LEU A 100 -3.40 11.38 -11.53
C LEU A 100 -2.74 11.20 -12.91
N ASP A 101 -2.38 12.30 -13.57
CA ASP A 101 -1.74 12.31 -14.89
C ASP A 101 -0.29 11.80 -14.90
N ASN A 102 0.29 11.55 -13.73
CA ASN A 102 1.55 10.88 -13.54
C ASN A 102 1.45 9.34 -13.48
N LEU A 103 0.23 8.77 -13.57
CA LEU A 103 -0.02 7.33 -13.64
C LEU A 103 -0.19 6.88 -15.10
N ILE A 104 0.64 5.94 -15.54
CA ILE A 104 0.62 5.35 -16.88
C ILE A 104 0.38 3.86 -16.75
N LEU A 105 -0.81 3.41 -17.10
CA LEU A 105 -1.20 2.00 -17.13
C LEU A 105 -0.96 1.45 -18.54
N ILE A 106 -0.20 0.37 -18.65
CA ILE A 106 0.03 -0.36 -19.90
C ILE A 106 -0.71 -1.69 -19.78
N TYR A 107 -1.75 -1.85 -20.55
CA TYR A 107 -2.57 -3.04 -20.59
C TYR A 107 -2.14 -3.96 -21.72
N ASP A 108 -1.53 -5.10 -21.37
CA ASP A 108 -1.26 -6.22 -22.26
C ASP A 108 -2.59 -6.94 -22.57
N SER A 109 -3.22 -6.51 -23.65
CA SER A 109 -4.52 -6.99 -24.09
C SER A 109 -4.33 -8.14 -25.09
N ASN A 110 -4.15 -9.33 -24.57
CA ASN A 110 -3.94 -10.55 -25.34
C ASN A 110 -5.19 -11.43 -25.42
N ASP A 111 -6.28 -11.01 -24.79
CA ASP A 111 -7.60 -11.64 -24.80
C ASP A 111 -7.63 -13.07 -24.21
N ILE A 112 -6.63 -13.43 -23.36
CA ILE A 112 -6.51 -14.75 -22.73
C ILE A 112 -6.39 -14.61 -21.21
N THR A 113 -7.14 -15.43 -20.50
CA THR A 113 -6.96 -15.68 -19.06
C THR A 113 -6.44 -17.11 -18.85
N LEU A 114 -6.30 -17.56 -17.60
CA LEU A 114 -5.70 -18.86 -17.29
C LEU A 114 -6.42 -20.03 -17.95
N ASP A 115 -7.76 -20.06 -17.86
CA ASP A 115 -8.56 -21.21 -18.29
C ASP A 115 -9.24 -21.01 -19.66
N ALA A 116 -9.41 -19.75 -20.08
CA ALA A 116 -10.26 -19.45 -21.24
C ALA A 116 -9.88 -18.12 -21.93
N PRO A 117 -10.39 -17.90 -23.15
CA PRO A 117 -10.45 -16.57 -23.74
C PRO A 117 -11.24 -15.60 -22.85
N ALA A 118 -10.76 -14.37 -22.73
CA ALA A 118 -11.35 -13.34 -21.87
C ALA A 118 -12.83 -13.04 -22.24
N GLU A 119 -13.20 -13.19 -23.51
CA GLU A 119 -14.58 -13.00 -24.01
C GLU A 119 -15.64 -13.87 -23.31
N ARG A 120 -15.23 -14.99 -22.69
CA ARG A 120 -16.17 -15.83 -21.92
C ARG A 120 -16.72 -15.13 -20.67
N THR A 121 -15.98 -14.16 -20.14
CA THR A 121 -16.31 -13.48 -18.88
C THR A 121 -16.34 -11.96 -19.00
N GLN A 122 -15.90 -11.41 -20.14
CA GLN A 122 -15.81 -9.96 -20.35
C GLN A 122 -16.21 -9.61 -21.78
N LEU A 123 -17.30 -8.87 -21.93
CA LEU A 123 -17.80 -8.37 -23.21
C LEU A 123 -17.61 -6.85 -23.38
N THR A 124 -17.20 -6.17 -22.33
CA THR A 124 -17.02 -4.70 -22.37
C THR A 124 -15.77 -4.32 -23.15
N ASP A 125 -15.90 -3.31 -24.02
CA ASP A 125 -14.74 -2.67 -24.64
C ASP A 125 -13.95 -1.88 -23.57
N PRO A 126 -12.70 -2.27 -23.26
CA PRO A 126 -11.90 -1.59 -22.26
C PRO A 126 -11.69 -0.11 -22.59
N ARG A 127 -11.55 0.24 -23.87
CA ARG A 127 -11.37 1.63 -24.29
C ARG A 127 -12.57 2.48 -23.87
N ALA A 128 -13.78 2.05 -24.24
CA ALA A 128 -14.99 2.78 -23.90
C ALA A 128 -15.20 2.92 -22.39
N VAL A 129 -14.88 1.86 -21.62
CA VAL A 129 -14.98 1.87 -20.14
C VAL A 129 -14.05 2.91 -19.55
N TYR A 130 -12.77 2.94 -19.92
CA TYR A 130 -11.80 3.84 -19.31
C TYR A 130 -11.93 5.28 -19.80
N GLU A 131 -12.31 5.52 -21.06
CA GLU A 131 -12.68 6.85 -21.55
C GLU A 131 -13.87 7.40 -20.75
N ALA A 132 -14.89 6.58 -20.47
CA ALA A 132 -16.04 6.97 -19.65
C ALA A 132 -15.66 7.26 -18.18
N LEU A 133 -14.63 6.60 -17.64
CA LEU A 133 -14.08 6.90 -16.31
C LEU A 133 -13.25 8.18 -16.29
N GLY A 134 -12.91 8.74 -17.44
CA GLY A 134 -12.11 9.99 -17.51
C GLY A 134 -10.61 9.79 -17.80
N TRP A 135 -10.20 8.58 -18.22
CA TRP A 135 -8.83 8.29 -18.63
C TRP A 135 -8.53 8.83 -20.05
N ASP A 136 -7.27 9.12 -20.31
CA ASP A 136 -6.75 9.33 -21.67
C ASP A 136 -6.27 7.98 -22.22
N VAL A 137 -6.96 7.46 -23.24
CA VAL A 137 -6.77 6.10 -23.73
C VAL A 137 -6.16 6.07 -25.12
N ARG A 138 -5.06 5.33 -25.26
CA ARG A 138 -4.40 5.03 -26.55
C ARG A 138 -4.43 3.53 -26.79
N GLN A 139 -4.67 3.13 -28.03
CA GLN A 139 -4.58 1.72 -28.43
C GLN A 139 -3.53 1.57 -29.50
N ILE A 140 -2.67 0.57 -29.35
CA ILE A 140 -1.52 0.32 -30.22
C ILE A 140 -1.38 -1.17 -30.54
N ASP A 141 -0.62 -1.51 -31.57
CA ASP A 141 -0.03 -2.84 -31.72
C ASP A 141 1.09 -2.99 -30.70
N GLY A 142 0.91 -3.92 -29.75
CA GLY A 142 1.85 -4.20 -28.66
C GLY A 142 3.10 -4.97 -29.10
N HIS A 143 3.21 -5.33 -30.40
CA HIS A 143 4.41 -5.90 -31.00
C HIS A 143 5.19 -4.90 -31.87
N ASP A 144 4.65 -3.70 -32.08
CA ASP A 144 5.38 -2.61 -32.75
C ASP A 144 6.14 -1.76 -31.73
N ILE A 145 7.45 -1.97 -31.65
CA ILE A 145 8.34 -1.24 -30.71
C ILE A 145 8.30 0.29 -30.93
N LYS A 146 8.11 0.75 -32.17
CA LYS A 146 8.01 2.19 -32.47
C LYS A 146 6.70 2.77 -31.96
N ALA A 147 5.60 2.05 -32.14
CA ALA A 147 4.30 2.44 -31.59
C ALA A 147 4.32 2.47 -30.06
N ILE A 148 4.93 1.47 -29.40
CA ILE A 148 5.10 1.43 -27.95
C ILE A 148 5.88 2.66 -27.47
N LYS A 149 7.05 2.92 -28.05
CA LYS A 149 7.88 4.06 -27.68
C LYS A 149 7.14 5.38 -27.84
N SER A 150 6.48 5.59 -28.97
CA SER A 150 5.70 6.80 -29.23
C SER A 150 4.53 6.99 -28.25
N ALA A 151 3.81 5.91 -27.92
CA ALA A 151 2.71 5.96 -26.97
C ALA A 151 3.17 6.28 -25.54
N VAL A 152 4.28 5.68 -25.10
CA VAL A 152 4.90 5.96 -23.79
C VAL A 152 5.38 7.40 -23.69
N GLU A 153 6.07 7.92 -24.72
CA GLU A 153 6.50 9.31 -24.77
C GLU A 153 5.31 10.28 -24.75
N ALA A 154 4.27 9.99 -25.51
CA ALA A 154 3.04 10.80 -25.51
C ALA A 154 2.35 10.79 -24.14
N ALA A 155 2.29 9.63 -23.48
CA ALA A 155 1.72 9.50 -22.14
C ALA A 155 2.51 10.28 -21.08
N LYS A 156 3.85 10.20 -21.10
CA LYS A 156 4.73 10.98 -20.20
C LYS A 156 4.58 12.49 -20.36
N ASN A 157 4.34 12.94 -21.59
CA ASN A 157 4.24 14.37 -21.91
C ASN A 157 2.81 14.90 -21.79
N ALA A 158 1.81 14.04 -21.55
CA ALA A 158 0.43 14.45 -21.40
C ALA A 158 0.24 15.20 -20.07
N LYS A 159 -0.10 16.51 -20.16
CA LYS A 159 -0.41 17.37 -19.01
C LYS A 159 -1.87 17.78 -19.07
N ASN A 160 -2.76 16.78 -19.16
CA ASN A 160 -4.18 16.98 -19.36
C ASN A 160 -5.03 16.70 -18.13
N GLY A 161 -4.39 16.40 -16.99
CA GLY A 161 -5.07 16.06 -15.74
C GLY A 161 -5.82 14.72 -15.81
N LYS A 162 -5.42 13.82 -16.69
CA LYS A 162 -6.04 12.49 -16.84
C LYS A 162 -4.97 11.41 -16.66
N PRO A 163 -5.25 10.33 -15.91
CA PRO A 163 -4.38 9.17 -15.93
C PRO A 163 -4.36 8.56 -17.33
N GLN A 164 -3.23 7.94 -17.69
CA GLN A 164 -2.93 7.50 -19.05
C GLN A 164 -3.08 5.98 -19.18
N LEU A 165 -3.83 5.51 -20.15
CA LEU A 165 -3.98 4.08 -20.48
C LEU A 165 -3.47 3.81 -21.88
N ILE A 166 -2.52 2.88 -21.99
CA ILE A 166 -2.04 2.34 -23.28
C ILE A 166 -2.55 0.91 -23.40
N ILE A 167 -3.52 0.66 -24.26
CA ILE A 167 -4.00 -0.67 -24.60
C ILE A 167 -3.08 -1.23 -25.69
N ALA A 168 -2.18 -2.12 -25.31
CA ALA A 168 -1.26 -2.79 -26.21
C ALA A 168 -1.89 -4.14 -26.64
N LYS A 169 -2.36 -4.23 -27.87
CA LYS A 169 -2.85 -5.48 -28.43
C LYS A 169 -1.68 -6.42 -28.70
N THR A 170 -1.67 -7.56 -28.04
CA THR A 170 -0.60 -8.54 -28.14
C THR A 170 -1.14 -9.94 -28.41
N VAL A 171 -0.25 -10.90 -28.59
CA VAL A 171 -0.55 -12.31 -28.72
C VAL A 171 0.25 -13.06 -27.66
N ILE A 172 -0.43 -13.72 -26.73
CA ILE A 172 0.23 -14.51 -25.67
C ILE A 172 1.08 -15.62 -26.30
N GLY A 173 2.30 -15.83 -25.77
CA GLY A 173 3.21 -16.88 -26.25
C GLY A 173 3.65 -16.70 -27.71
N LYS A 174 3.67 -15.44 -28.23
CA LYS A 174 4.08 -15.14 -29.60
C LYS A 174 5.42 -15.77 -29.96
N GLY A 175 5.46 -16.42 -31.11
CA GLY A 175 6.65 -17.12 -31.62
C GLY A 175 6.84 -18.55 -31.09
N ILE A 176 5.97 -19.04 -30.20
CA ILE A 176 6.01 -20.42 -29.71
C ILE A 176 5.02 -21.28 -30.50
N PRO A 177 5.45 -22.19 -31.37
CA PRO A 177 4.56 -22.96 -32.24
C PRO A 177 3.52 -23.76 -31.45
N GLY A 178 2.24 -23.67 -31.84
CA GLY A 178 1.13 -24.39 -31.21
C GLY A 178 0.75 -23.92 -29.79
N ILE A 179 1.40 -22.88 -29.29
CA ILE A 179 1.13 -22.22 -28.00
C ILE A 179 0.57 -20.81 -28.24
N GLU A 180 1.16 -20.11 -29.21
CA GLU A 180 0.80 -18.73 -29.58
C GLU A 180 -0.73 -18.53 -29.68
N GLY A 181 -1.24 -17.50 -29.00
CA GLY A 181 -2.65 -17.13 -29.01
C GLY A 181 -3.58 -18.11 -28.27
N THR A 182 -3.06 -19.02 -27.47
CA THR A 182 -3.87 -20.00 -26.73
C THR A 182 -3.63 -19.92 -25.21
N THR A 183 -4.55 -20.50 -24.42
CA THR A 183 -4.40 -20.61 -22.96
C THR A 183 -3.15 -21.38 -22.54
N LYS A 184 -2.56 -22.21 -23.42
CA LYS A 184 -1.29 -22.89 -23.17
C LYS A 184 -0.09 -21.95 -23.09
N GLY A 185 -0.21 -20.71 -23.59
CA GLY A 185 0.80 -19.65 -23.45
C GLY A 185 0.86 -19.07 -22.04
N HIS A 186 -0.11 -19.38 -21.19
CA HIS A 186 -0.11 -18.93 -19.80
C HIS A 186 0.79 -19.84 -18.93
N GLY A 187 1.71 -19.25 -18.16
CA GLY A 187 2.63 -20.00 -17.30
C GLY A 187 3.76 -20.70 -18.09
N GLU A 188 4.02 -21.97 -17.76
CA GLU A 188 5.17 -22.75 -18.27
C GLU A 188 4.89 -23.53 -19.55
N GLY A 189 3.79 -23.29 -20.22
CA GLY A 189 3.34 -24.08 -21.39
C GLY A 189 4.35 -24.16 -22.54
N GLY A 190 5.17 -23.12 -22.72
CA GLY A 190 6.20 -23.06 -23.76
C GLY A 190 7.54 -23.73 -23.44
N ALA A 191 7.79 -24.13 -22.19
CA ALA A 191 9.12 -24.61 -21.76
C ALA A 191 9.61 -25.85 -22.54
N LYS A 192 8.71 -26.72 -23.00
CA LYS A 192 9.03 -27.92 -23.77
C LYS A 192 9.32 -27.64 -25.26
N LEU A 193 9.00 -26.44 -25.74
CA LEU A 193 9.14 -26.01 -27.13
C LEU A 193 10.22 -24.91 -27.30
N GLN A 194 11.18 -24.89 -26.37
CA GLN A 194 12.21 -23.86 -26.31
C GLN A 194 13.06 -23.80 -27.58
N GLU A 195 13.45 -24.94 -28.15
CA GLU A 195 14.31 -25.01 -29.33
C GLU A 195 13.56 -24.44 -30.57
N GLU A 196 12.28 -24.78 -30.73
CA GLU A 196 11.45 -24.27 -31.80
C GLU A 196 11.20 -22.76 -31.66
N ALA A 197 10.99 -22.28 -30.44
CA ALA A 197 10.84 -20.87 -30.14
C ALA A 197 12.13 -20.09 -30.41
N HIS A 198 13.30 -20.64 -30.02
CA HIS A 198 14.59 -20.03 -30.29
C HIS A 198 14.85 -19.89 -31.80
N ALA A 199 14.48 -20.90 -32.59
CA ALA A 199 14.61 -20.82 -34.06
C ALA A 199 13.76 -19.66 -34.65
N ASN A 200 12.52 -19.48 -34.13
CA ASN A 200 11.66 -18.37 -34.57
C ASN A 200 12.15 -16.99 -34.13
N TRP A 201 12.93 -16.91 -33.04
CA TRP A 201 13.49 -15.66 -32.52
C TRP A 201 14.96 -15.44 -32.94
N GLU A 202 15.47 -16.27 -33.85
CA GLU A 202 16.87 -16.18 -34.36
C GLU A 202 17.91 -16.26 -33.23
N ILE A 203 17.61 -16.96 -32.14
CA ILE A 203 18.55 -17.25 -31.05
C ILE A 203 19.49 -18.38 -31.51
N PRO A 204 20.83 -18.26 -31.33
CA PRO A 204 21.76 -19.27 -31.75
C PRO A 204 21.44 -20.66 -31.12
N ALA A 205 21.50 -21.70 -31.93
CA ALA A 205 21.17 -23.07 -31.52
C ALA A 205 22.05 -23.52 -30.32
N GLY A 206 21.42 -24.08 -29.31
CA GLY A 206 22.10 -24.57 -28.10
C GLY A 206 22.43 -23.51 -27.06
N GLU A 207 22.27 -22.23 -27.38
CA GLU A 207 22.47 -21.13 -26.41
C GLU A 207 21.31 -21.05 -25.42
N ARG A 208 21.64 -20.85 -24.14
CA ARG A 208 20.69 -20.60 -23.09
C ARG A 208 21.00 -19.28 -22.40
N TYR A 209 19.97 -18.53 -22.04
CA TYR A 209 20.11 -17.19 -21.46
C TYR A 209 20.95 -16.25 -22.35
N TYR A 210 20.77 -16.41 -23.66
CA TYR A 210 21.50 -15.64 -24.68
C TYR A 210 21.17 -14.15 -24.58
N VAL A 211 22.20 -13.33 -24.58
CA VAL A 211 22.11 -11.87 -24.69
C VAL A 211 23.14 -11.44 -25.72
N SER A 212 22.69 -10.84 -26.81
CA SER A 212 23.59 -10.36 -27.86
C SER A 212 24.47 -9.18 -27.41
N GLU A 213 25.60 -8.98 -28.05
CA GLU A 213 26.56 -7.93 -27.65
C GLU A 213 26.01 -6.51 -27.84
N ASP A 214 25.19 -6.29 -28.87
CA ASP A 214 24.50 -5.01 -29.08
C ASP A 214 23.52 -4.67 -27.95
N VAL A 215 22.79 -5.68 -27.40
CA VAL A 215 21.94 -5.51 -26.22
C VAL A 215 22.78 -5.17 -24.99
N ARG A 216 23.91 -5.84 -24.77
CA ARG A 216 24.82 -5.52 -23.64
C ARG A 216 25.35 -4.09 -23.76
N THR A 217 25.77 -3.69 -24.95
CA THR A 217 26.24 -2.32 -25.22
C THR A 217 25.13 -1.29 -24.96
N ALA A 218 23.91 -1.54 -25.45
CA ALA A 218 22.78 -0.64 -25.21
C ALA A 218 22.46 -0.47 -23.71
N PHE A 219 22.52 -1.54 -22.91
CA PHE A 219 22.32 -1.44 -21.45
C PHE A 219 23.49 -0.72 -20.76
N ALA A 220 24.73 -0.90 -21.22
CA ALA A 220 25.88 -0.16 -20.69
C ALA A 220 25.76 1.34 -20.96
N ASP A 221 25.35 1.75 -22.18
CA ASP A 221 25.11 3.13 -22.54
C ASP A 221 23.97 3.76 -21.72
N LEU A 222 22.87 3.01 -21.53
CA LEU A 222 21.76 3.40 -20.66
C LEU A 222 22.21 3.62 -19.21
N LYS A 223 23.05 2.72 -18.67
CA LYS A 223 23.59 2.87 -17.33
C LYS A 223 24.41 4.14 -17.21
N ALA A 224 25.32 4.41 -18.15
CA ALA A 224 26.13 5.62 -18.15
C ALA A 224 25.28 6.90 -18.23
N GLN A 225 24.18 6.89 -19.01
CA GLN A 225 23.27 8.01 -19.06
C GLN A 225 22.51 8.22 -17.74
N ARG A 226 21.99 7.15 -17.14
CA ARG A 226 21.27 7.20 -15.84
C ARG A 226 22.16 7.67 -14.69
N GLU A 227 23.45 7.31 -14.71
CA GLU A 227 24.43 7.82 -13.73
C GLU A 227 24.60 9.34 -13.86
N LYS A 228 24.63 9.88 -15.07
CA LYS A 228 24.68 11.34 -15.30
C LYS A 228 23.41 12.03 -14.81
N ASP A 229 22.25 11.47 -15.13
CA ASP A 229 20.95 12.01 -14.71
C ASP A 229 20.81 11.99 -13.19
N PHE A 230 21.21 10.89 -12.53
CA PHE A 230 21.23 10.77 -11.07
C PHE A 230 22.17 11.80 -10.42
N ASN A 231 23.38 11.97 -10.94
CA ASN A 231 24.33 12.95 -10.42
C ASN A 231 23.82 14.39 -10.57
N ALA A 232 23.15 14.70 -11.69
CA ALA A 232 22.52 16.00 -11.88
C ALA A 232 21.37 16.24 -10.92
N TRP A 233 20.50 15.24 -10.73
CA TRP A 233 19.43 15.28 -9.74
C TRP A 233 19.98 15.42 -8.32
N ASN A 234 20.98 14.66 -7.95
CA ASN A 234 21.58 14.69 -6.60
C ASN A 234 22.22 16.08 -6.32
N ALA A 235 22.87 16.68 -7.30
CA ALA A 235 23.40 18.04 -7.15
C ALA A 235 22.28 19.08 -6.91
N MET A 236 21.15 18.96 -7.62
CA MET A 236 19.96 19.79 -7.40
C MET A 236 19.34 19.53 -6.04
N TYR A 237 19.22 18.27 -5.62
CA TYR A 237 18.68 17.88 -4.32
C TYR A 237 19.51 18.45 -3.16
N GLU A 238 20.84 18.39 -3.24
CA GLU A 238 21.72 19.01 -2.25
C GLU A 238 21.59 20.55 -2.19
N GLN A 239 21.36 21.21 -3.34
CA GLN A 239 21.08 22.64 -3.36
C GLN A 239 19.73 22.94 -2.71
N TRP A 240 18.70 22.14 -3.01
CA TRP A 240 17.37 22.25 -2.43
C TRP A 240 17.42 22.08 -0.91
N ARG A 241 18.14 21.08 -0.38
CA ARG A 241 18.31 20.86 1.06
C ARG A 241 18.90 22.08 1.77
N ARG A 242 19.89 22.72 1.15
CA ARG A 242 20.52 23.95 1.70
C ARG A 242 19.60 25.16 1.63
N ALA A 243 18.81 25.27 0.59
CA ALA A 243 17.88 26.39 0.39
C ALA A 243 16.62 26.29 1.25
N TYR A 244 16.18 25.06 1.58
CA TYR A 244 14.93 24.77 2.29
C TYR A 244 15.16 23.75 3.44
N PRO A 245 15.95 24.10 4.47
CA PRO A 245 16.33 23.16 5.52
C PRO A 245 15.13 22.62 6.31
N GLU A 246 14.10 23.42 6.58
CA GLU A 246 12.89 22.96 7.28
C GLU A 246 12.11 21.89 6.48
N LEU A 247 12.06 22.04 5.16
CA LEU A 247 11.42 21.03 4.31
C LEU A 247 12.29 19.77 4.20
N ALA A 248 13.60 19.91 4.22
CA ALA A 248 14.52 18.77 4.24
C ALA A 248 14.37 17.97 5.55
N GLU A 249 14.27 18.65 6.69
CA GLU A 249 13.99 18.01 7.98
C GLU A 249 12.61 17.30 7.98
N GLU A 250 11.59 17.92 7.41
CA GLU A 250 10.27 17.30 7.28
C GLU A 250 10.31 16.03 6.42
N LEU A 251 11.00 16.08 5.28
CA LEU A 251 11.17 14.94 4.38
C LEU A 251 11.95 13.80 5.05
N ASP A 252 13.07 14.13 5.70
CA ASP A 252 13.88 13.16 6.42
C ASP A 252 13.10 12.51 7.57
N ALA A 253 12.31 13.29 8.31
CA ALA A 253 11.44 12.77 9.37
C ALA A 253 10.37 11.82 8.83
N GLY A 254 9.80 12.11 7.65
CA GLY A 254 8.85 11.22 6.96
C GLY A 254 9.49 9.89 6.56
N ILE A 255 10.63 9.95 5.89
CA ILE A 255 11.40 8.77 5.48
C ILE A 255 11.81 7.92 6.69
N ASN A 256 12.31 8.55 7.75
CA ASN A 256 12.69 7.87 8.99
C ASN A 256 11.47 7.22 9.68
N ALA A 257 10.33 7.91 9.73
CA ALA A 257 9.10 7.35 10.29
C ALA A 257 8.64 6.10 9.53
N CYS A 258 8.83 6.04 8.21
CA CYS A 258 8.49 4.88 7.38
C CYS A 258 9.50 3.73 7.54
N SER A 259 10.80 4.02 7.61
CA SER A 259 11.87 3.01 7.58
C SER A 259 12.27 2.49 8.97
N CYS A 260 12.20 3.33 10.00
CA CYS A 260 12.66 3.03 11.37
C CYS A 260 11.54 3.13 12.42
N GLY A 261 10.36 3.63 12.05
CA GLY A 261 9.29 3.97 13.00
C GLY A 261 9.57 5.26 13.78
N VAL A 262 8.59 5.70 14.54
CA VAL A 262 8.67 6.86 15.44
C VAL A 262 8.98 6.38 16.86
N ASN A 263 9.92 7.02 17.53
CA ASN A 263 10.24 6.67 18.90
C ASN A 263 8.99 6.81 19.79
N PRO A 264 8.61 5.77 20.58
CA PRO A 264 7.45 5.82 21.45
C PRO A 264 7.42 7.02 22.39
N ALA A 265 8.59 7.43 22.92
CA ALA A 265 8.69 8.59 23.81
C ALA A 265 8.32 9.92 23.12
N ASP A 266 8.54 10.05 21.80
CA ASP A 266 8.14 11.24 21.05
C ASP A 266 6.65 11.23 20.76
N SER A 267 6.07 10.06 20.47
CA SER A 267 4.61 9.90 20.34
C SER A 267 3.91 10.14 21.70
N ASP A 268 4.49 9.66 22.81
CA ASP A 268 3.96 9.88 24.16
C ASP A 268 3.93 11.37 24.53
N LYS A 269 5.02 12.10 24.26
CA LYS A 269 5.05 13.56 24.45
C LYS A 269 4.03 14.31 23.60
N ALA A 270 3.76 13.83 22.39
CA ALA A 270 2.79 14.46 21.48
C ALA A 270 1.36 14.24 21.96
N ILE A 271 1.00 13.02 22.41
CA ILE A 271 -0.37 12.67 22.82
C ILE A 271 -0.62 13.16 24.24
N PRO A 272 -1.56 14.13 24.46
CA PRO A 272 -1.82 14.64 25.79
C PRO A 272 -2.40 13.55 26.69
N PRO A 273 -2.20 13.61 28.02
CA PRO A 273 -2.90 12.75 28.96
C PRO A 273 -4.39 13.03 28.95
N PHE A 274 -5.19 11.97 29.11
CA PHE A 274 -6.64 12.10 29.13
C PHE A 274 -7.15 12.48 30.54
N PRO A 275 -8.24 13.28 30.63
CA PRO A 275 -8.89 13.55 31.91
C PRO A 275 -9.34 12.25 32.59
N GLN A 276 -9.32 12.23 33.94
CA GLN A 276 -9.74 11.04 34.72
C GLN A 276 -11.21 10.69 34.51
N ASP A 277 -12.03 11.65 34.15
CA ASP A 277 -13.47 11.53 33.86
C ASP A 277 -13.77 11.50 32.37
N TYR A 278 -12.80 11.18 31.51
CA TYR A 278 -12.94 11.25 30.04
C TYR A 278 -14.18 10.50 29.52
N GLY A 279 -14.45 9.28 30.01
CA GLY A 279 -15.71 8.55 29.85
C GLY A 279 -16.31 8.53 28.44
N ASP A 280 -15.49 8.41 27.38
CA ASP A 280 -15.95 8.35 25.99
C ASP A 280 -15.40 7.08 25.30
N ALA A 281 -15.79 6.86 24.04
CA ALA A 281 -15.37 5.72 23.23
C ALA A 281 -13.87 5.79 22.89
N THR A 282 -13.20 4.64 22.72
CA THR A 282 -11.80 4.60 22.34
C THR A 282 -11.58 5.19 20.92
N ARG A 283 -12.57 5.18 20.01
CA ARG A 283 -12.47 5.93 18.75
C ARG A 283 -12.34 7.45 18.97
N SER A 284 -12.97 8.00 20.00
CA SER A 284 -12.84 9.42 20.35
C SER A 284 -11.45 9.73 20.92
N ALA A 285 -10.92 8.85 21.77
CA ALA A 285 -9.54 8.92 22.23
C ALA A 285 -8.55 8.78 21.05
N GLY A 286 -8.85 7.90 20.11
CA GLY A 286 -8.11 7.75 18.85
C GLY A 286 -8.06 9.04 18.05
N ALA A 287 -9.15 9.81 18.01
CA ALA A 287 -9.18 11.13 17.33
C ALA A 287 -8.20 12.13 17.97
N VAL A 288 -8.11 12.15 19.29
CA VAL A 288 -7.14 13.00 20.00
C VAL A 288 -5.71 12.57 19.67
N ALA A 289 -5.45 11.26 19.75
CA ALA A 289 -4.11 10.70 19.50
C ALA A 289 -3.64 10.92 18.04
N ILE A 290 -4.48 10.61 17.04
CA ILE A 290 -4.11 10.77 15.62
C ILE A 290 -3.83 12.22 15.25
N ASN A 291 -4.61 13.18 15.78
CA ASN A 291 -4.39 14.60 15.51
C ASN A 291 -3.11 15.10 16.18
N ALA A 292 -2.79 14.63 17.38
CA ALA A 292 -1.54 14.93 18.06
C ALA A 292 -0.32 14.40 17.30
N ILE A 293 -0.38 13.14 16.85
CA ILE A 293 0.65 12.50 16.02
C ILE A 293 0.82 13.23 14.69
N ALA A 294 -0.27 13.54 14.00
CA ALA A 294 -0.24 14.22 12.71
C ALA A 294 0.31 15.65 12.81
N LYS A 295 0.13 16.32 13.94
CA LYS A 295 0.75 17.62 14.23
C LYS A 295 2.25 17.50 14.41
N ALA A 296 2.72 16.45 15.10
CA ALA A 296 4.13 16.17 15.31
C ALA A 296 4.82 15.58 14.07
N ASN A 297 4.07 14.92 13.19
CA ASN A 297 4.57 14.31 11.96
C ASN A 297 3.78 14.80 10.74
N PRO A 298 4.26 15.84 10.02
CA PRO A 298 3.59 16.36 8.82
C PRO A 298 3.48 15.37 7.66
N CYS A 299 4.31 14.32 7.64
CA CYS A 299 4.27 13.24 6.66
C CYS A 299 3.28 12.11 7.01
N PHE A 300 2.46 12.28 8.05
CA PHE A 300 1.39 11.34 8.37
C PHE A 300 0.11 11.67 7.61
N LEU A 301 -0.45 10.68 6.90
CA LEU A 301 -1.66 10.78 6.06
C LEU A 301 -2.77 9.89 6.64
N THR A 302 -4.02 10.26 6.37
CA THR A 302 -5.16 9.42 6.73
C THR A 302 -6.13 9.25 5.58
N THR A 303 -6.77 8.08 5.52
CA THR A 303 -7.77 7.75 4.51
C THR A 303 -9.04 7.22 5.17
N SER A 304 -10.16 7.31 4.49
CA SER A 304 -11.43 6.78 4.99
C SER A 304 -12.30 6.26 3.86
N ALA A 305 -13.00 5.16 4.13
CA ALA A 305 -14.04 4.61 3.26
C ALA A 305 -15.39 5.31 3.50
N ASP A 306 -15.43 6.64 3.35
CA ASP A 306 -16.60 7.51 3.55
C ASP A 306 -17.12 7.56 5.01
N LEU A 307 -16.24 7.34 6.00
CA LEU A 307 -16.60 7.20 7.40
C LEU A 307 -15.82 8.12 8.36
N TYR A 308 -15.28 9.25 7.89
CA TYR A 308 -14.51 10.17 8.73
C TYR A 308 -15.24 10.59 10.00
N SER A 309 -16.51 10.94 9.89
CA SER A 309 -17.33 11.36 11.05
C SER A 309 -17.54 10.23 12.07
N SER A 310 -17.67 8.99 11.59
CA SER A 310 -17.90 7.81 12.41
C SER A 310 -16.63 7.23 12.98
N ASN A 311 -15.56 7.12 12.19
CA ASN A 311 -14.27 6.59 12.64
C ASN A 311 -13.44 7.63 13.41
N LYS A 312 -13.80 8.94 13.28
CA LYS A 312 -13.14 10.08 13.93
C LYS A 312 -11.63 10.21 13.61
N ASN A 313 -11.23 9.78 12.41
CA ASN A 313 -9.84 9.82 11.98
C ASN A 313 -9.47 11.03 11.09
N TYR A 314 -10.36 12.01 10.94
CA TYR A 314 -10.08 13.23 10.18
C TYR A 314 -9.00 14.08 10.87
N LEU A 315 -7.97 14.49 10.12
CA LEU A 315 -6.89 15.36 10.59
C LEU A 315 -7.33 16.83 10.49
N SER A 316 -7.66 17.42 11.61
CA SER A 316 -8.12 18.81 11.69
C SER A 316 -7.05 19.79 11.23
N GLY A 317 -7.41 20.69 10.32
CA GLY A 317 -6.50 21.71 9.78
C GLY A 317 -5.45 21.20 8.80
N ALA A 318 -5.49 19.90 8.42
CA ALA A 318 -4.53 19.30 7.51
C ALA A 318 -4.95 19.33 6.02
N GLY A 319 -6.15 19.82 5.72
CA GLY A 319 -6.71 19.91 4.38
C GLY A 319 -7.08 18.57 3.76
N ASP A 320 -7.93 18.63 2.75
CA ASP A 320 -8.32 17.47 1.95
C ASP A 320 -7.45 17.37 0.72
N PHE A 321 -7.00 16.14 0.40
CA PHE A 321 -6.30 15.89 -0.84
C PHE A 321 -7.28 15.88 -2.02
N SER A 322 -7.00 16.71 -3.01
CA SER A 322 -7.69 16.71 -4.31
C SER A 322 -6.72 17.09 -5.42
N ALA A 323 -7.21 17.09 -6.66
CA ALA A 323 -6.42 17.59 -7.79
C ALA A 323 -6.04 19.08 -7.63
N GLU A 324 -6.88 19.85 -6.99
CA GLU A 324 -6.72 21.27 -6.72
C GLU A 324 -5.95 21.58 -5.44
N THR A 325 -5.96 20.65 -4.48
CA THR A 325 -5.28 20.76 -3.18
C THR A 325 -4.40 19.55 -2.89
N PRO A 326 -3.37 19.28 -3.70
CA PRO A 326 -2.57 18.05 -3.61
C PRO A 326 -1.66 17.98 -2.38
N GLU A 327 -1.57 19.04 -1.59
CA GLU A 327 -0.87 19.05 -0.29
C GLU A 327 -1.72 18.50 0.86
N GLY A 328 -3.03 18.32 0.66
CA GLY A 328 -3.94 17.82 1.68
C GLY A 328 -3.51 16.45 2.24
N ARG A 329 -3.89 16.18 3.50
CA ARG A 329 -3.52 14.94 4.22
C ARG A 329 -4.69 14.03 4.54
N ASN A 330 -5.92 14.47 4.27
CA ASN A 330 -7.14 13.67 4.37
C ASN A 330 -7.54 13.19 2.97
N PHE A 331 -7.61 11.88 2.76
CA PHE A 331 -7.92 11.29 1.46
C PHE A 331 -9.31 10.65 1.48
N TRP A 332 -10.20 11.13 0.62
CA TRP A 332 -11.56 10.64 0.49
C TRP A 332 -11.64 9.55 -0.56
N PHE A 333 -11.73 8.29 -0.14
CA PHE A 333 -11.78 7.17 -1.07
C PHE A 333 -13.20 6.74 -1.44
N GLY A 334 -14.23 7.29 -0.77
CA GLY A 334 -15.59 6.79 -0.90
C GLY A 334 -15.69 5.36 -0.39
N ILE A 335 -16.78 4.66 -0.71
CA ILE A 335 -17.05 3.31 -0.20
C ILE A 335 -16.23 2.30 -1.04
N ARG A 336 -14.92 2.17 -0.73
CA ARG A 336 -13.94 1.34 -1.47
C ARG A 336 -12.87 0.80 -0.51
N GLU A 337 -13.26 -0.05 0.42
CA GLU A 337 -12.34 -0.57 1.46
C GLU A 337 -11.16 -1.34 0.84
N HIS A 338 -11.42 -2.18 -0.17
CA HIS A 338 -10.37 -2.99 -0.79
C HIS A 338 -9.34 -2.11 -1.50
N ALA A 339 -9.79 -1.17 -2.34
CA ALA A 339 -8.89 -0.22 -2.99
C ALA A 339 -8.17 0.67 -1.96
N MET A 340 -8.86 1.13 -0.92
CA MET A 340 -8.27 1.96 0.13
C MET A 340 -7.06 1.29 0.75
N ALA A 341 -7.18 0.04 1.18
CA ALA A 341 -6.07 -0.68 1.79
C ALA A 341 -4.93 -0.93 0.80
N ALA A 342 -5.25 -1.32 -0.45
CA ALA A 342 -4.24 -1.57 -1.47
C ALA A 342 -3.51 -0.29 -1.92
N ILE A 343 -4.22 0.84 -2.03
CA ILE A 343 -3.61 2.15 -2.33
C ILE A 343 -2.72 2.61 -1.18
N CYS A 344 -3.15 2.40 0.08
CA CYS A 344 -2.30 2.66 1.26
C CYS A 344 -1.02 1.82 1.25
N ASN A 345 -1.07 0.58 0.76
CA ASN A 345 0.13 -0.22 0.56
C ASN A 345 1.08 0.45 -0.44
N GLY A 346 0.57 0.99 -1.57
CA GLY A 346 1.37 1.73 -2.54
C GLY A 346 2.03 2.98 -1.94
N ILE A 347 1.30 3.74 -1.12
CA ILE A 347 1.86 4.89 -0.39
C ILE A 347 2.98 4.44 0.58
N ALA A 348 2.77 3.32 1.27
CA ALA A 348 3.75 2.79 2.23
C ALA A 348 4.99 2.19 1.55
N TYR A 349 4.84 1.56 0.37
CA TYR A 349 5.97 1.10 -0.45
C TYR A 349 6.88 2.24 -0.90
N ASP A 350 6.30 3.40 -1.24
CA ASP A 350 7.06 4.60 -1.65
C ASP A 350 7.95 5.16 -0.52
N GLY A 351 7.59 4.90 0.73
CA GLY A 351 8.45 5.17 1.89
C GLY A 351 8.59 6.63 2.30
N LEU A 352 7.78 7.54 1.75
CA LEU A 352 7.79 8.97 2.08
C LEU A 352 6.79 9.34 3.18
N PHE A 353 5.67 8.63 3.25
CA PHE A 353 4.53 8.98 4.09
C PHE A 353 4.05 7.78 4.91
N ARG A 354 3.83 8.02 6.21
CA ARG A 354 3.03 7.10 7.05
C ARG A 354 1.56 7.28 6.70
N VAL A 355 0.81 6.19 6.63
CA VAL A 355 -0.59 6.25 6.21
C VAL A 355 -1.47 5.39 7.10
N SER A 356 -2.71 5.88 7.35
CA SER A 356 -3.76 5.10 8.00
C SER A 356 -4.97 4.92 7.08
N ALA A 357 -5.64 3.77 7.21
CA ALA A 357 -6.87 3.43 6.51
C ALA A 357 -7.97 3.11 7.52
N ALA A 358 -9.13 3.76 7.39
CA ALA A 358 -10.20 3.66 8.38
C ALA A 358 -11.52 3.18 7.78
N THR A 359 -12.13 2.21 8.47
CA THR A 359 -13.48 1.71 8.20
C THR A 359 -14.07 1.09 9.49
N PHE A 360 -15.31 0.58 9.44
CA PHE A 360 -15.86 -0.23 10.52
C PHE A 360 -15.18 -1.59 10.60
N CYS A 361 -15.07 -2.14 11.79
CA CYS A 361 -14.32 -3.37 12.04
C CYS A 361 -14.84 -4.55 11.21
N VAL A 362 -16.16 -4.73 11.09
CA VAL A 362 -16.74 -5.81 10.28
C VAL A 362 -16.39 -5.70 8.79
N PHE A 363 -16.22 -4.47 8.26
CA PHE A 363 -15.90 -4.25 6.84
C PHE A 363 -14.43 -4.46 6.50
N VAL A 364 -13.61 -4.82 7.49
CA VAL A 364 -12.23 -5.25 7.22
C VAL A 364 -12.16 -6.46 6.28
N ASP A 365 -13.23 -7.27 6.21
CA ASP A 365 -13.29 -8.42 5.32
C ASP A 365 -13.23 -8.04 3.84
N TYR A 366 -13.73 -6.84 3.46
CA TYR A 366 -13.54 -6.30 2.11
C TYR A 366 -12.08 -5.99 1.78
N MET A 367 -11.25 -5.63 2.76
CA MET A 367 -9.86 -5.21 2.56
C MET A 367 -8.83 -6.26 3.03
N ARG A 368 -9.29 -7.41 3.50
CA ARG A 368 -8.44 -8.45 4.11
C ARG A 368 -7.29 -8.91 3.22
N ALA A 369 -7.51 -9.04 1.91
CA ALA A 369 -6.47 -9.42 0.95
C ALA A 369 -5.32 -8.41 0.93
N SER A 370 -5.63 -7.11 0.92
CA SER A 370 -4.64 -6.03 0.93
C SER A 370 -3.90 -5.93 2.26
N ILE A 371 -4.58 -6.16 3.40
CA ILE A 371 -3.94 -6.24 4.73
C ILE A 371 -2.93 -7.39 4.77
N ARG A 372 -3.29 -8.56 4.19
CA ARG A 372 -2.38 -9.69 4.12
C ARG A 372 -1.14 -9.37 3.29
N VAL A 373 -1.28 -8.64 2.18
CA VAL A 373 -0.14 -8.19 1.36
C VAL A 373 0.73 -7.18 2.13
N ALA A 374 0.12 -6.24 2.86
CA ALA A 374 0.86 -5.33 3.72
C ALA A 374 1.69 -6.07 4.78
N ALA A 375 1.10 -7.07 5.43
CA ALA A 375 1.77 -7.89 6.45
C ALA A 375 2.91 -8.74 5.84
N LEU A 376 2.68 -9.34 4.67
CA LEU A 376 3.69 -10.11 3.93
C LEU A 376 4.89 -9.25 3.54
N SER A 377 4.64 -8.02 3.11
CA SER A 377 5.67 -7.08 2.65
C SER A 377 6.29 -6.23 3.75
N GLY A 378 5.84 -6.38 4.99
CA GLY A 378 6.36 -5.60 6.12
C GLY A 378 6.06 -4.11 6.02
N LEU A 379 4.86 -3.71 5.54
CA LEU A 379 4.51 -2.31 5.33
C LEU A 379 3.89 -1.68 6.59
N PRO A 380 4.35 -0.49 6.99
CA PRO A 380 3.89 0.17 8.20
C PRO A 380 2.56 0.94 8.01
N VAL A 381 1.51 0.25 7.58
CA VAL A 381 0.16 0.81 7.44
C VAL A 381 -0.60 0.66 8.77
N THR A 382 -1.30 1.72 9.19
CA THR A 382 -2.15 1.69 10.37
C THR A 382 -3.62 1.55 9.96
N TYR A 383 -4.27 0.46 10.32
CA TYR A 383 -5.69 0.24 10.08
C TYR A 383 -6.49 0.67 11.31
N ILE A 384 -7.42 1.62 11.14
CA ILE A 384 -8.31 2.11 12.20
C ILE A 384 -9.68 1.47 11.99
N LEU A 385 -9.98 0.48 12.83
CA LEU A 385 -11.17 -0.34 12.72
C LEU A 385 -12.09 -0.06 13.90
N THR A 386 -13.09 0.78 13.69
CA THR A 386 -14.03 1.17 14.75
C THR A 386 -15.27 0.29 14.77
N HIS A 387 -16.13 0.46 15.78
CA HIS A 387 -17.34 -0.38 15.94
C HIS A 387 -16.96 -1.86 16.18
N ASP A 388 -16.20 -2.07 17.24
CA ASP A 388 -15.35 -3.24 17.52
C ASP A 388 -16.09 -4.51 17.94
N SER A 389 -17.40 -4.45 18.28
CA SER A 389 -18.08 -5.56 18.93
C SER A 389 -19.60 -5.53 18.77
N VAL A 390 -20.27 -6.53 19.32
CA VAL A 390 -21.74 -6.59 19.39
C VAL A 390 -22.35 -5.38 20.12
N ALA A 391 -21.58 -4.65 20.93
CA ALA A 391 -21.99 -3.44 21.61
C ALA A 391 -22.22 -2.23 20.70
N VAL A 392 -21.99 -2.36 19.38
CA VAL A 392 -22.45 -1.39 18.36
C VAL A 392 -23.95 -1.14 18.45
N GLY A 393 -24.73 -2.22 18.67
CA GLY A 393 -26.15 -2.15 19.00
C GLY A 393 -27.05 -1.81 17.81
N GLU A 394 -27.41 -0.54 17.68
CA GLU A 394 -28.45 -0.04 16.75
C GLU A 394 -28.26 -0.36 15.28
N ASP A 395 -27.01 -0.48 14.81
CA ASP A 395 -26.70 -0.83 13.41
C ASP A 395 -27.01 -2.29 13.07
N GLY A 396 -27.20 -3.14 14.08
CA GLY A 396 -27.63 -4.52 13.94
C GLY A 396 -26.56 -5.51 13.51
N PRO A 397 -26.91 -6.79 13.28
CA PRO A 397 -25.96 -7.90 13.09
C PRO A 397 -24.96 -7.73 11.95
N THR A 398 -25.33 -7.04 10.88
CA THR A 398 -24.44 -6.81 9.73
C THR A 398 -23.26 -5.89 10.05
N HIS A 399 -23.31 -5.18 11.18
CA HIS A 399 -22.30 -4.23 11.64
C HIS A 399 -21.64 -4.65 12.96
N GLN A 400 -22.03 -5.79 13.52
CA GLN A 400 -21.59 -6.31 14.81
C GLN A 400 -20.55 -7.43 14.62
N PRO A 401 -19.22 -7.13 14.68
CA PRO A 401 -18.19 -8.14 14.51
C PRO A 401 -18.18 -9.13 15.67
N VAL A 402 -18.01 -10.42 15.35
CA VAL A 402 -17.84 -11.51 16.32
C VAL A 402 -16.52 -12.23 16.06
N GLU A 403 -16.35 -12.82 14.89
CA GLU A 403 -15.16 -13.57 14.44
C GLU A 403 -14.03 -12.69 13.89
N THR A 404 -14.34 -11.47 13.53
CA THR A 404 -13.46 -10.56 12.77
C THR A 404 -12.10 -10.36 13.41
N ILE A 405 -12.05 -10.10 14.72
CA ILE A 405 -10.79 -9.87 15.46
C ILE A 405 -9.93 -11.13 15.50
N SER A 406 -10.54 -12.29 15.74
CA SER A 406 -9.84 -13.58 15.69
C SER A 406 -9.30 -13.85 14.29
N GLY A 407 -10.09 -13.51 13.26
CA GLY A 407 -9.70 -13.60 11.87
C GLY A 407 -8.52 -12.71 11.51
N LEU A 408 -8.40 -11.52 12.09
CA LEU A 408 -7.23 -10.65 11.92
C LEU A 408 -5.98 -11.20 12.63
N ARG A 409 -6.13 -11.73 13.84
CA ARG A 409 -5.01 -12.26 14.65
C ARG A 409 -4.31 -13.48 14.03
N VAL A 410 -4.93 -14.17 13.07
CA VAL A 410 -4.28 -15.29 12.37
C VAL A 410 -3.47 -14.84 11.14
N ILE A 411 -3.47 -13.56 10.78
CA ILE A 411 -2.63 -13.02 9.70
C ILE A 411 -1.21 -12.86 10.27
N PRO A 412 -0.20 -13.60 9.75
CA PRO A 412 1.18 -13.44 10.20
C PRO A 412 1.66 -12.01 9.99
N ASN A 413 2.45 -11.50 10.93
CA ASN A 413 3.04 -10.16 10.88
C ASN A 413 2.02 -8.99 10.93
N LEU A 414 0.78 -9.22 11.37
CA LEU A 414 -0.19 -8.17 11.67
C LEU A 414 -0.32 -8.00 13.18
N ASP A 415 -0.02 -6.82 13.73
CA ASP A 415 -0.36 -6.49 15.10
C ASP A 415 -1.82 -6.09 15.21
N VAL A 416 -2.54 -6.70 16.17
CA VAL A 416 -3.96 -6.41 16.41
C VAL A 416 -4.11 -5.94 17.84
N ILE A 417 -4.32 -4.63 18.01
CA ILE A 417 -4.39 -3.99 19.33
C ILE A 417 -5.82 -3.50 19.57
N ARG A 418 -6.43 -3.96 20.66
CA ARG A 418 -7.78 -3.57 21.08
C ARG A 418 -7.70 -2.92 22.46
N PRO A 419 -7.56 -1.59 22.52
CA PRO A 419 -7.39 -0.86 23.77
C PRO A 419 -8.69 -0.80 24.57
N ALA A 420 -8.56 -0.85 25.91
CA ALA A 420 -9.68 -0.87 26.82
C ALA A 420 -10.15 0.52 27.23
N ASP A 421 -9.26 1.51 27.22
CA ASP A 421 -9.54 2.85 27.69
C ASP A 421 -8.74 3.92 26.90
N PRO A 422 -8.92 5.22 27.18
CA PRO A 422 -8.21 6.29 26.46
C PRO A 422 -6.69 6.21 26.55
N GLU A 423 -6.12 5.84 27.68
CA GLU A 423 -4.65 5.76 27.84
C GLU A 423 -4.05 4.53 27.15
N GLU A 424 -4.75 3.39 27.17
CA GLU A 424 -4.37 2.26 26.31
C GLU A 424 -4.49 2.62 24.81
N THR A 425 -5.46 3.47 24.45
CA THR A 425 -5.58 3.98 23.06
C THR A 425 -4.37 4.81 22.69
N ALA A 426 -3.85 5.67 23.58
CA ALA A 426 -2.60 6.37 23.35
C ALA A 426 -1.42 5.39 23.17
N GLY A 427 -1.29 4.40 24.05
CA GLY A 427 -0.30 3.33 23.94
C GLY A 427 -0.40 2.55 22.63
N ALA A 428 -1.62 2.29 22.15
CA ALA A 428 -1.86 1.60 20.87
C ALA A 428 -1.38 2.44 19.66
N TRP A 429 -1.59 3.75 19.68
CA TRP A 429 -1.04 4.67 18.67
C TRP A 429 0.48 4.76 18.75
N MET A 430 1.07 4.77 19.96
CA MET A 430 2.52 4.74 20.13
C MET A 430 3.11 3.47 19.51
N ALA A 431 2.51 2.29 19.77
CA ALA A 431 2.92 1.03 19.17
C ALA A 431 2.80 1.03 17.64
N ALA A 432 1.68 1.52 17.10
CA ALA A 432 1.48 1.62 15.67
C ALA A 432 2.51 2.53 14.98
N MET A 433 2.87 3.65 15.59
CA MET A 433 3.87 4.58 15.03
C MET A 433 5.30 4.05 15.18
N GLN A 434 5.61 3.34 16.24
CA GLN A 434 6.92 2.69 16.43
C GLN A 434 7.20 1.62 15.38
N ARG A 435 6.17 0.90 14.96
CA ARG A 435 6.32 -0.23 14.06
C ARG A 435 6.65 0.21 12.63
N ALA A 436 7.76 -0.31 12.07
CA ALA A 436 8.21 -0.05 10.70
C ALA A 436 8.27 -1.30 9.80
N ASP A 437 8.12 -2.49 10.39
CA ASP A 437 8.30 -3.79 9.73
C ASP A 437 7.00 -4.57 9.52
N GLY A 438 5.86 -3.92 9.72
CA GLY A 438 4.56 -4.52 9.51
C GLY A 438 3.39 -3.60 9.84
N PRO A 439 2.17 -3.97 9.43
CA PRO A 439 0.97 -3.19 9.69
C PRO A 439 0.44 -3.41 11.12
N THR A 440 -0.31 -2.42 11.61
CA THR A 440 -1.00 -2.46 12.88
C THR A 440 -2.49 -2.17 12.70
N ALA A 441 -3.36 -3.03 13.24
CA ALA A 441 -4.80 -2.84 13.31
C ALA A 441 -5.20 -2.36 14.70
N LEU A 442 -5.75 -1.15 14.79
CA LEU A 442 -6.31 -0.55 16.00
C LEU A 442 -7.82 -0.80 16.04
N ILE A 443 -8.27 -1.60 16.96
CA ILE A 443 -9.68 -2.01 17.11
C ILE A 443 -10.34 -1.14 18.17
N LEU A 444 -11.21 -0.23 17.75
CA LEU A 444 -11.72 0.84 18.60
C LEU A 444 -13.23 0.76 18.80
N THR A 445 -13.69 1.08 20.02
CA THR A 445 -15.11 1.04 20.38
C THR A 445 -15.92 2.19 19.76
N ARG A 446 -17.19 1.95 19.49
CA ARG A 446 -18.23 2.99 19.30
C ARG A 446 -18.84 3.42 20.63
N GLN A 447 -19.13 2.46 21.49
CA GLN A 447 -19.67 2.69 22.83
C GLN A 447 -18.65 3.33 23.75
N LYS A 448 -19.12 4.05 24.74
CA LYS A 448 -18.29 4.62 25.80
C LYS A 448 -17.66 3.52 26.65
N VAL A 449 -16.45 3.78 27.12
CA VAL A 449 -15.72 2.93 28.06
C VAL A 449 -15.33 3.75 29.29
N ALA A 450 -15.16 3.08 30.41
CA ALA A 450 -14.69 3.72 31.64
C ALA A 450 -13.17 4.02 31.51
N THR A 451 -12.74 5.12 32.12
CA THR A 451 -11.30 5.36 32.34
C THR A 451 -10.81 4.54 33.51
N LEU A 452 -9.78 3.72 33.30
CA LEU A 452 -9.28 2.75 34.30
C LEU A 452 -8.35 3.43 35.33
N ASN A 453 -8.89 4.38 36.11
CA ASN A 453 -8.12 5.23 37.02
C ASN A 453 -7.39 4.45 38.15
N GLY A 454 -7.76 3.22 38.42
CA GLY A 454 -7.06 2.34 39.38
C GLY A 454 -5.73 1.77 38.86
N ILE A 455 -5.40 2.02 37.59
CA ILE A 455 -4.18 1.56 36.96
C ILE A 455 -3.36 2.82 36.50
N PRO A 456 -2.08 2.95 36.89
CA PRO A 456 -1.27 4.10 36.51
C PRO A 456 -1.25 4.32 35.00
N VAL A 457 -1.20 5.58 34.55
CA VAL A 457 -1.17 5.97 33.13
C VAL A 457 -0.01 5.31 32.41
N GLU A 458 1.18 5.39 32.99
CA GLU A 458 2.40 4.80 32.43
C GLU A 458 2.26 3.29 32.24
N THR A 459 1.62 2.59 33.20
CA THR A 459 1.38 1.14 33.12
C THR A 459 0.45 0.80 31.95
N ARG A 460 -0.58 1.62 31.71
CA ARG A 460 -1.51 1.43 30.58
C ARG A 460 -0.84 1.71 29.25
N ARG A 461 -0.16 2.87 29.08
CA ARG A 461 0.52 3.24 27.84
C ARG A 461 1.66 2.27 27.49
N GLU A 462 2.61 2.06 28.42
CA GLU A 462 3.73 1.15 28.22
C GLU A 462 3.35 -0.33 28.16
N GLY A 463 2.28 -0.72 28.87
CA GLY A 463 1.80 -2.09 28.87
C GLY A 463 1.32 -2.55 27.52
N VAL A 464 0.73 -1.64 26.73
CA VAL A 464 0.35 -1.91 25.33
C VAL A 464 1.58 -2.17 24.47
N LEU A 465 2.66 -1.41 24.63
CA LEU A 465 3.93 -1.63 23.91
C LEU A 465 4.55 -3.01 24.22
N LYS A 466 4.27 -3.55 25.41
CA LYS A 466 4.74 -4.89 25.83
C LYS A 466 3.77 -6.01 25.41
N GLY A 467 2.62 -5.67 24.83
CA GLY A 467 1.58 -6.59 24.37
C GLY A 467 0.62 -7.07 25.46
N ALA A 468 0.98 -6.97 26.72
CA ALA A 468 0.14 -7.28 27.89
C ALA A 468 0.75 -6.71 29.17
N TYR A 469 -0.10 -6.50 30.18
CA TYR A 469 0.32 -6.10 31.51
C TYR A 469 -0.63 -6.63 32.58
N ILE A 470 -0.22 -6.61 33.85
CA ILE A 470 -1.05 -7.02 35.00
C ILE A 470 -1.87 -5.80 35.42
N ALA A 471 -3.17 -5.82 35.11
CA ALA A 471 -4.11 -4.76 35.48
C ALA A 471 -4.46 -4.81 36.97
N ARG A 472 -4.54 -6.00 37.55
CA ARG A 472 -4.81 -6.23 38.98
C ARG A 472 -4.04 -7.45 39.46
N LYS A 473 -3.27 -7.30 40.55
CA LYS A 473 -2.55 -8.40 41.19
C LYS A 473 -3.45 -9.15 42.17
N GLU A 474 -3.15 -10.42 42.34
CA GLU A 474 -3.73 -11.26 43.39
C GLU A 474 -3.44 -10.71 44.81
N GLN A 475 -4.36 -10.92 45.74
CA GLN A 475 -4.20 -10.53 47.16
C GLN A 475 -3.77 -11.69 48.04
N GLY A 476 -3.49 -12.85 47.49
CA GLY A 476 -3.11 -14.07 48.21
C GLY A 476 -2.55 -15.11 47.24
N ALA A 477 -2.79 -16.39 47.51
CA ALA A 477 -2.39 -17.44 46.58
C ALA A 477 -3.14 -17.33 45.26
N LEU A 478 -2.42 -17.33 44.14
CA LEU A 478 -3.00 -17.26 42.79
C LEU A 478 -3.95 -18.47 42.56
N LYS A 479 -5.21 -18.22 42.29
CA LYS A 479 -6.24 -19.25 42.02
C LYS A 479 -6.71 -19.24 40.56
N ALA A 480 -6.72 -18.08 39.92
CA ALA A 480 -7.18 -17.91 38.53
C ALA A 480 -6.46 -16.74 37.88
N ILE A 481 -6.37 -16.78 36.54
CA ILE A 481 -5.93 -15.66 35.69
C ILE A 481 -7.06 -15.35 34.72
N ILE A 482 -7.51 -14.09 34.71
CA ILE A 482 -8.49 -13.59 33.74
C ILE A 482 -7.74 -12.82 32.70
N LEU A 483 -7.86 -13.19 31.40
CA LEU A 483 -7.33 -12.47 30.27
C LEU A 483 -8.46 -11.68 29.63
N ALA A 484 -8.25 -10.37 29.43
CA ALA A 484 -9.22 -9.49 28.80
C ALA A 484 -8.52 -8.47 27.87
N SER A 485 -9.24 -7.95 26.88
CA SER A 485 -8.81 -6.87 26.01
C SER A 485 -9.99 -5.99 25.62
N GLY A 486 -9.74 -4.72 25.32
CA GLY A 486 -10.79 -3.79 24.92
C GLY A 486 -11.81 -3.52 26.00
N SER A 487 -13.05 -3.25 25.62
CA SER A 487 -14.15 -2.90 26.53
C SER A 487 -14.44 -3.92 27.60
N GLU A 488 -14.02 -5.18 27.42
CA GLU A 488 -14.25 -6.26 28.39
C GLU A 488 -13.29 -6.20 29.60
N LEU A 489 -12.24 -5.37 29.59
CA LEU A 489 -11.33 -5.25 30.73
C LEU A 489 -12.03 -4.72 31.99
N GLU A 490 -12.94 -3.75 31.84
CA GLU A 490 -13.75 -3.26 32.99
C GLU A 490 -14.56 -4.38 33.62
N LEU A 491 -15.21 -5.23 32.81
CA LEU A 491 -15.97 -6.38 33.29
C LEU A 491 -15.06 -7.40 33.99
N ALA A 492 -13.87 -7.66 33.42
CA ALA A 492 -12.89 -8.56 34.02
C ALA A 492 -12.40 -8.07 35.39
N LEU A 493 -12.17 -6.76 35.54
CA LEU A 493 -11.79 -6.16 36.83
C LEU A 493 -12.89 -6.30 37.88
N LYS A 494 -14.16 -6.06 37.49
CA LYS A 494 -15.33 -6.28 38.39
C LYS A 494 -15.49 -7.75 38.77
N ALA A 495 -15.27 -8.67 37.85
CA ALA A 495 -15.35 -10.11 38.12
C ALA A 495 -14.23 -10.63 39.04
N ALA A 496 -13.10 -9.90 39.10
CA ALA A 496 -11.96 -10.21 39.96
C ALA A 496 -12.13 -9.67 41.41
N GLU A 497 -13.19 -8.90 41.71
CA GLU A 497 -13.58 -8.44 43.04
C GLU A 497 -14.24 -9.55 43.85
#